data_a8369078be0ad9f58059e4224273dff3
#
_entry.id   a8369078be0ad9f58059e4224273dff3
#
_cell.length_a   1.000
_cell.length_b   1.000
_cell.length_c   1.000
_cell.angle_alpha   90.00
_cell.angle_beta   90.00
_cell.angle_gamma   90.00
#
_symmetry.space_group_name_H-M   'P 1'
#
loop_
_entity.id
_entity.type
_entity.pdbx_description
1 polymer ?
#
loop_
_entity_poly.entity_id
_entity_poly.type
_entity_poly.pdbx_seq_one_letter_code
_entity_poly.pdbx_strand_id
1 'polypeptide(L)'
;TSPFVLAYYARINANETLTTDFVASESIYCVMQREGKTVSDDESISWGCGDIFVLPGGERQIHQASKEMAILWVVTNEPQLAFENLQSPEKGAVPTELLHYPASEIKGQIKLIYKVGRGDDIAGSALIFSSSMQEETRNVLPTLTLAMNSLPAGGSQRSHRHNSVAVSLVIKGENCFSMIDGERKNWAPWATTISPPVAVHSHHNEGDDQSMFLIIQDGGLYYHARAMGFEFVD
;
A
#
# COMPACT_ATOMS: atom_id res chain seq x y z
N THR A 1 -2.86 -15.05 -6.90
CA THR A 1 -1.59 -14.41 -7.29
C THR A 1 -1.87 -13.11 -8.01
N SER A 2 -1.03 -12.11 -7.78
CA SER A 2 -1.11 -10.84 -8.48
C SER A 2 -0.25 -10.89 -9.74
N PRO A 3 -0.76 -10.50 -10.92
CA PRO A 3 0.04 -10.51 -12.15
C PRO A 3 1.08 -9.38 -12.22
N PHE A 4 0.85 -8.25 -11.54
CA PHE A 4 1.69 -7.05 -11.68
C PHE A 4 2.30 -6.54 -10.37
N VAL A 5 1.91 -7.09 -9.23
CA VAL A 5 2.32 -6.59 -7.92
C VAL A 5 2.86 -7.73 -7.06
N LEU A 6 3.98 -7.50 -6.38
CA LEU A 6 4.61 -8.44 -5.47
C LEU A 6 4.83 -7.80 -4.11
N ALA A 7 4.49 -8.52 -3.03
CA ALA A 7 4.69 -8.07 -1.66
C ALA A 7 5.71 -8.93 -0.93
N TYR A 8 6.55 -8.30 -0.12
CA TYR A 8 7.58 -8.90 0.71
C TYR A 8 7.45 -8.49 2.17
N TYR A 9 7.97 -9.32 3.05
CA TYR A 9 8.32 -8.94 4.41
C TYR A 9 9.84 -8.92 4.52
N ALA A 10 10.40 -7.78 4.86
CA ALA A 10 11.83 -7.59 5.05
C ALA A 10 12.15 -7.41 6.54
N ARG A 11 13.00 -8.25 7.09
CA ARG A 11 13.50 -8.14 8.45
C ARG A 11 14.93 -7.66 8.43
N ILE A 12 15.22 -6.62 9.20
CA ILE A 12 16.55 -6.06 9.37
C ILE A 12 16.91 -6.22 10.85
N ASN A 13 17.97 -6.98 11.17
CA ASN A 13 18.38 -7.17 12.57
C ASN A 13 18.95 -5.86 13.13
N ALA A 14 19.03 -5.79 14.47
CA ALA A 14 19.56 -4.63 15.16
C ALA A 14 20.98 -4.27 14.68
N ASN A 15 21.19 -3.01 14.33
CA ASN A 15 22.47 -2.46 13.81
C ASN A 15 22.95 -3.09 12.48
N GLU A 16 22.14 -3.91 11.82
CA GLU A 16 22.44 -4.45 10.50
C GLU A 16 21.84 -3.59 9.39
N THR A 17 22.30 -3.86 8.18
CA THR A 17 21.77 -3.28 6.95
C THR A 17 21.18 -4.35 6.05
N LEU A 18 20.15 -4.00 5.31
CA LEU A 18 19.60 -4.77 4.20
C LEU A 18 19.73 -3.94 2.93
N THR A 19 20.33 -4.50 1.91
CA THR A 19 20.35 -3.87 0.59
C THR A 19 19.26 -4.45 -0.26
N THR A 20 18.47 -3.60 -0.90
CA THR A 20 17.49 -3.97 -1.93
C THR A 20 17.91 -3.40 -3.28
N ASP A 21 17.70 -4.21 -4.33
CA ASP A 21 18.02 -3.88 -5.72
C ASP A 21 16.96 -4.59 -6.59
N PHE A 22 15.74 -4.05 -6.57
CA PHE A 22 14.60 -4.65 -7.25
C PHE A 22 14.61 -4.30 -8.74
N VAL A 23 14.31 -5.28 -9.60
CA VAL A 23 14.01 -5.02 -11.01
C VAL A 23 12.57 -4.48 -11.10
N ALA A 24 12.39 -3.24 -10.67
CA ALA A 24 11.11 -2.55 -10.55
C ALA A 24 11.25 -1.09 -10.97
N SER A 25 10.16 -0.45 -11.35
CA SER A 25 10.11 1.00 -11.56
C SER A 25 10.04 1.77 -10.26
N GLU A 26 9.53 1.13 -9.22
CA GLU A 26 9.17 1.79 -7.96
C GLU A 26 8.97 0.77 -6.84
N SER A 27 9.08 1.22 -5.60
CA SER A 27 8.82 0.41 -4.42
C SER A 27 8.15 1.23 -3.31
N ILE A 28 7.17 0.61 -2.65
CA ILE A 28 6.43 1.19 -1.51
C ILE A 28 6.77 0.39 -0.27
N TYR A 29 7.11 1.09 0.81
CA TYR A 29 7.47 0.52 2.09
C TYR A 29 6.50 0.96 3.17
N CYS A 30 6.06 0.03 4.02
CA CYS A 30 5.35 0.29 5.26
C CYS A 30 6.16 -0.23 6.44
N VAL A 31 6.48 0.63 7.38
CA VAL A 31 7.24 0.26 8.58
C VAL A 31 6.30 -0.42 9.57
N MET A 32 6.40 -1.74 9.68
CA MET A 32 5.57 -2.52 10.59
C MET A 32 6.04 -2.42 12.04
N GLN A 33 7.36 -2.41 12.25
CA GLN A 33 7.94 -2.42 13.60
C GLN A 33 9.23 -1.62 13.66
N ARG A 34 9.37 -0.85 14.75
CA ARG A 34 10.57 -0.13 15.13
C ARG A 34 10.93 1.01 14.18
N GLU A 35 12.20 1.36 14.16
CA GLU A 35 12.73 2.54 13.47
C GLU A 35 14.06 2.25 12.79
N GLY A 36 14.39 3.09 11.84
CA GLY A 36 15.63 2.99 11.11
C GLY A 36 15.81 4.13 10.11
N LYS A 37 16.69 3.87 9.17
CA LYS A 37 17.03 4.82 8.11
C LYS A 37 17.15 4.07 6.78
N THR A 38 16.75 4.72 5.71
CA THR A 38 17.01 4.29 4.34
C THR A 38 17.83 5.33 3.62
N VAL A 39 18.83 4.87 2.88
CA VAL A 39 19.64 5.66 1.97
C VAL A 39 19.38 5.14 0.56
N SER A 40 19.00 6.05 -0.33
CA SER A 40 18.86 5.80 -1.75
C SER A 40 19.69 6.88 -2.43
N ASP A 41 20.82 6.48 -2.98
CA ASP A 41 21.82 7.38 -3.54
C ASP A 41 22.23 8.52 -2.58
N ASP A 42 22.03 9.78 -2.96
CA ASP A 42 22.35 10.97 -2.15
C ASP A 42 21.24 11.36 -1.16
N GLU A 43 20.06 10.71 -1.23
CA GLU A 43 18.92 11.01 -0.38
C GLU A 43 18.82 10.03 0.79
N SER A 44 18.28 10.48 1.89
CA SER A 44 18.04 9.61 3.02
C SER A 44 16.84 10.01 3.83
N ILE A 45 16.11 9.01 4.31
CA ILE A 45 14.97 9.18 5.22
C ILE A 45 15.19 8.40 6.50
N SER A 46 14.80 8.99 7.63
CA SER A 46 14.62 8.27 8.89
C SER A 46 13.15 7.91 9.03
N TRP A 47 12.85 6.69 9.38
CA TRP A 47 11.49 6.18 9.48
C TRP A 47 11.23 5.48 10.81
N GLY A 48 9.98 5.48 11.24
CA GLY A 48 9.48 4.83 12.43
C GLY A 48 8.23 3.99 12.19
N CYS A 49 7.82 3.21 13.18
CA CYS A 49 6.67 2.32 13.09
C CYS A 49 5.40 3.06 12.64
N GLY A 50 4.78 2.57 11.58
CA GLY A 50 3.59 3.12 10.95
C GLY A 50 3.87 4.15 9.86
N ASP A 51 5.12 4.52 9.62
CA ASP A 51 5.50 5.36 8.48
C ASP A 51 5.35 4.58 7.18
N ILE A 52 5.07 5.33 6.11
CA ILE A 52 5.08 4.82 4.75
C ILE A 52 6.06 5.67 3.95
N PHE A 53 6.87 5.03 3.13
CA PHE A 53 7.73 5.74 2.21
C PHE A 53 7.79 5.04 0.84
N VAL A 54 8.13 5.82 -0.17
CA VAL A 54 8.19 5.41 -1.58
C VAL A 54 9.57 5.73 -2.11
N LEU A 55 10.12 4.82 -2.87
CA LEU A 55 11.42 4.98 -3.51
C LEU A 55 11.29 4.73 -5.02
N PRO A 56 11.96 5.53 -5.86
CA PRO A 56 12.09 5.24 -7.28
C PRO A 56 12.90 3.96 -7.50
N GLY A 57 12.64 3.30 -8.63
CA GLY A 57 13.44 2.17 -9.09
C GLY A 57 14.72 2.60 -9.80
N GLY A 58 15.56 1.62 -10.15
CA GLY A 58 16.81 1.84 -10.86
C GLY A 58 17.99 2.23 -9.97
N GLU A 59 17.80 2.22 -8.66
CA GLU A 59 18.83 2.54 -7.67
C GLU A 59 18.90 1.48 -6.58
N ARG A 60 20.11 1.22 -6.12
CA ARG A 60 20.34 0.40 -4.94
C ARG A 60 19.97 1.17 -3.68
N GLN A 61 19.23 0.53 -2.81
CA GLN A 61 18.72 1.11 -1.57
C GLN A 61 19.33 0.37 -0.37
N ILE A 62 19.75 1.11 0.64
CA ILE A 62 20.34 0.56 1.88
C ILE A 62 19.44 0.93 3.04
N HIS A 63 18.83 -0.09 3.65
CA HIS A 63 17.98 0.04 4.83
C HIS A 63 18.79 -0.38 6.07
N GLN A 64 18.79 0.44 7.09
CA GLN A 64 19.47 0.18 8.35
C GLN A 64 18.49 0.24 9.52
N ALA A 65 18.39 -0.84 10.29
CA ALA A 65 17.68 -0.81 11.55
C ALA A 65 18.48 -0.06 12.62
N SER A 66 17.78 0.62 13.53
CA SER A 66 18.39 1.26 14.70
C SER A 66 18.86 0.20 15.71
N LYS A 67 18.70 0.46 17.02
CA LYS A 67 19.16 -0.42 18.09
C LYS A 67 18.38 -1.73 18.21
N GLU A 68 17.23 -1.83 17.58
CA GLU A 68 16.35 -3.00 17.63
C GLU A 68 16.04 -3.48 16.20
N MET A 69 15.66 -4.74 16.07
CA MET A 69 15.26 -5.36 14.82
C MET A 69 14.02 -4.67 14.26
N ALA A 70 14.06 -4.27 13.00
CA ALA A 70 12.93 -3.65 12.30
C ALA A 70 12.30 -4.60 11.28
N ILE A 71 11.02 -4.41 11.01
CA ILE A 71 10.28 -5.14 9.97
C ILE A 71 9.60 -4.13 9.05
N LEU A 72 9.83 -4.31 7.76
CA LEU A 72 9.20 -3.56 6.68
C LEU A 72 8.29 -4.50 5.86
N TRP A 73 7.15 -4.01 5.43
CA TRP A 73 6.37 -4.58 4.35
C TRP A 73 6.67 -3.78 3.09
N VAL A 74 7.02 -4.49 2.01
CA VAL A 74 7.50 -3.88 0.76
C VAL A 74 6.65 -4.37 -0.38
N VAL A 75 6.25 -3.46 -1.26
CA VAL A 75 5.50 -3.81 -2.47
C VAL A 75 6.17 -3.18 -3.69
N THR A 76 6.33 -3.97 -4.74
CA THR A 76 6.97 -3.58 -5.99
C THR A 76 6.12 -4.00 -7.20
N ASN A 77 6.43 -3.44 -8.36
CA ASN A 77 5.87 -3.86 -9.65
C ASN A 77 6.82 -4.78 -10.44
N GLU A 78 7.72 -5.51 -9.78
CA GLU A 78 8.63 -6.46 -10.42
C GLU A 78 7.93 -7.46 -11.36
N PRO A 79 6.76 -8.05 -11.01
CA PRO A 79 6.09 -8.97 -11.92
C PRO A 79 5.65 -8.35 -13.23
N GLN A 80 5.33 -7.06 -13.25
CA GLN A 80 5.00 -6.33 -14.47
C GLN A 80 6.23 -6.25 -15.39
N LEU A 81 7.38 -5.82 -14.87
CA LEU A 81 8.60 -5.72 -15.65
C LEU A 81 9.04 -7.10 -16.16
N ALA A 82 8.93 -8.12 -15.31
CA ALA A 82 9.25 -9.50 -15.70
C ALA A 82 8.34 -10.03 -16.81
N PHE A 83 7.04 -9.71 -16.77
CA PHE A 83 6.10 -10.11 -17.82
C PHE A 83 6.45 -9.49 -19.18
N GLU A 84 6.87 -8.23 -19.18
CA GLU A 84 7.24 -7.49 -20.39
C GLU A 84 8.72 -7.68 -20.78
N ASN A 85 9.51 -8.45 -20.02
CA ASN A 85 10.95 -8.64 -20.16
C ASN A 85 11.73 -7.31 -20.16
N LEU A 86 11.34 -6.41 -19.26
CA LEU A 86 11.97 -5.10 -19.06
C LEU A 86 13.03 -5.15 -17.96
N GLN A 87 13.90 -4.15 -17.96
CA GLN A 87 14.85 -3.88 -16.90
C GLN A 87 14.36 -2.72 -16.02
N SER A 88 14.98 -2.53 -14.87
CA SER A 88 14.78 -1.31 -14.08
C SER A 88 15.07 -0.08 -14.94
N PRO A 89 14.30 1.01 -14.76
CA PRO A 89 14.58 2.26 -15.45
C PRO A 89 15.94 2.83 -15.03
N GLU A 90 16.50 3.68 -15.87
CA GLU A 90 17.64 4.50 -15.46
C GLU A 90 17.20 5.50 -14.38
N LYS A 91 18.14 5.90 -13.52
CA LYS A 91 17.90 6.91 -12.48
C LYS A 91 17.23 8.16 -13.04
N GLY A 92 16.14 8.58 -12.41
CA GLY A 92 15.38 9.77 -12.81
C GLY A 92 14.55 9.62 -14.09
N ALA A 93 14.49 8.43 -14.70
CA ALA A 93 13.70 8.18 -15.91
C ALA A 93 12.21 7.99 -15.63
N VAL A 94 11.82 7.58 -14.42
CA VAL A 94 10.40 7.49 -14.02
C VAL A 94 9.96 8.75 -13.30
N PRO A 95 8.69 9.17 -13.49
CA PRO A 95 8.11 10.30 -12.76
C PRO A 95 7.74 9.89 -11.33
N THR A 96 8.75 9.50 -10.56
CA THR A 96 8.66 9.05 -9.17
C THR A 96 9.74 9.75 -8.36
N GLU A 97 9.40 10.23 -7.19
CA GLU A 97 10.29 10.89 -6.23
C GLU A 97 10.34 10.09 -4.93
N LEU A 98 11.37 10.31 -4.12
CA LEU A 98 11.40 9.82 -2.75
C LEU A 98 10.31 10.54 -1.96
N LEU A 99 9.36 9.77 -1.41
CA LEU A 99 8.26 10.29 -0.60
C LEU A 99 8.29 9.66 0.80
N HIS A 100 7.95 10.46 1.80
CA HIS A 100 7.80 9.99 3.17
C HIS A 100 6.51 10.52 3.78
N TYR A 101 5.68 9.62 4.25
CA TYR A 101 4.42 9.89 4.94
C TYR A 101 4.54 9.43 6.40
N PRO A 102 4.82 10.34 7.35
CA PRO A 102 4.96 10.01 8.76
C PRO A 102 3.65 9.45 9.36
N ALA A 103 3.75 8.46 10.23
CA ALA A 103 2.61 7.85 10.91
C ALA A 103 1.73 8.86 11.65
N SER A 104 2.32 9.91 12.20
CA SER A 104 1.59 10.99 12.88
C SER A 104 0.68 11.76 11.93
N GLU A 105 1.15 12.03 10.72
CA GLU A 105 0.40 12.72 9.67
C GLU A 105 -0.73 11.83 9.14
N ILE A 106 -0.43 10.57 8.82
CA ILE A 106 -1.44 9.57 8.40
C ILE A 106 -2.58 9.50 9.41
N LYS A 107 -2.25 9.36 10.70
CA LYS A 107 -3.25 9.33 11.79
C LYS A 107 -4.06 10.62 11.88
N GLY A 108 -3.41 11.76 11.66
CA GLY A 108 -4.06 13.07 11.62
C GLY A 108 -5.10 13.16 10.50
N GLN A 109 -4.74 12.76 9.29
CA GLN A 109 -5.62 12.77 8.12
C GLN A 109 -6.81 11.81 8.28
N ILE A 110 -6.58 10.60 8.79
CA ILE A 110 -7.68 9.65 9.06
C ILE A 110 -8.69 10.24 10.06
N LYS A 111 -8.23 10.92 11.12
CA LYS A 111 -9.13 11.59 12.06
C LYS A 111 -9.98 12.68 11.40
N LEU A 112 -9.43 13.40 10.42
CA LEU A 112 -10.17 14.42 9.66
C LEU A 112 -11.26 13.78 8.79
N ILE A 113 -10.94 12.69 8.09
CA ILE A 113 -11.90 11.94 7.28
C ILE A 113 -13.13 11.53 8.12
N TYR A 114 -12.91 11.04 9.35
CA TYR A 114 -14.00 10.66 10.24
C TYR A 114 -14.84 11.84 10.76
N LYS A 115 -14.29 13.05 10.82
CA LYS A 115 -15.03 14.27 11.20
C LYS A 115 -15.97 14.77 10.10
N VAL A 116 -15.61 14.57 8.85
CA VAL A 116 -16.41 15.06 7.69
C VAL A 116 -17.66 14.21 7.47
N GLY A 117 -17.69 12.99 7.98
CA GLY A 117 -18.81 12.05 7.80
C GLY A 117 -18.73 11.30 6.46
N ARG A 118 -19.60 10.30 6.30
CA ARG A 118 -19.70 9.49 5.09
C ARG A 118 -20.87 9.94 4.24
N GLY A 119 -20.67 9.99 2.92
CA GLY A 119 -21.77 9.91 1.95
C GLY A 119 -22.19 8.45 1.74
N ASP A 120 -23.46 8.23 1.40
CA ASP A 120 -24.01 6.86 1.18
C ASP A 120 -23.41 6.15 -0.06
N ASP A 121 -22.79 6.91 -0.95
CA ASP A 121 -22.28 6.42 -2.24
C ASP A 121 -20.78 6.01 -2.23
N ILE A 122 -20.16 5.90 -1.07
CA ILE A 122 -18.75 5.54 -0.96
C ILE A 122 -18.56 4.15 -0.35
N ALA A 123 -17.61 3.38 -0.93
CA ALA A 123 -17.29 2.03 -0.47
C ALA A 123 -16.70 2.00 0.95
N GLY A 124 -16.06 3.07 1.41
CA GLY A 124 -15.46 3.15 2.74
C GLY A 124 -14.74 4.47 2.99
N SER A 125 -14.21 4.67 4.20
CA SER A 125 -13.37 5.83 4.52
C SER A 125 -11.93 5.49 4.15
N ALA A 126 -11.37 6.19 3.17
CA ALA A 126 -10.01 5.97 2.67
C ALA A 126 -9.22 7.27 2.65
N LEU A 127 -7.97 7.21 3.11
CA LEU A 127 -6.95 8.20 2.84
C LEU A 127 -6.22 7.75 1.57
N ILE A 128 -6.34 8.52 0.50
CA ILE A 128 -5.63 8.28 -0.75
C ILE A 128 -4.32 9.05 -0.71
N PHE A 129 -3.22 8.36 -0.96
CA PHE A 129 -1.89 8.97 -1.07
C PHE A 129 -1.66 9.42 -2.50
N SER A 130 -1.01 10.57 -2.64
CA SER A 130 -0.66 11.14 -3.94
C SER A 130 0.70 11.81 -3.90
N SER A 131 1.32 11.99 -5.07
CA SER A 131 2.56 12.74 -5.23
C SER A 131 2.36 13.94 -6.15
N SER A 132 3.27 14.92 -6.06
CA SER A 132 3.26 16.07 -6.95
C SER A 132 3.51 15.68 -8.41
N MET A 133 4.30 14.63 -8.63
CA MET A 133 4.60 14.10 -9.97
C MET A 133 3.43 13.37 -10.62
N GLN A 134 2.40 12.99 -9.84
CA GLN A 134 1.19 12.31 -10.30
C GLN A 134 -0.08 13.13 -10.07
N GLU A 135 0.01 14.45 -10.11
CA GLU A 135 -1.09 15.36 -9.77
C GLU A 135 -2.34 15.15 -10.64
N GLU A 136 -2.16 14.93 -11.94
CA GLU A 136 -3.28 14.74 -12.89
C GLU A 136 -4.12 13.51 -12.59
N THR A 137 -3.48 12.40 -12.19
CA THR A 137 -4.14 11.14 -11.87
C THR A 137 -4.47 10.99 -10.40
N ARG A 138 -3.91 11.86 -9.55
CA ARG A 138 -4.00 11.79 -8.07
C ARG A 138 -3.51 10.47 -7.49
N ASN A 139 -2.56 9.84 -8.16
CA ASN A 139 -1.90 8.62 -7.71
C ASN A 139 -0.63 8.96 -6.93
N VAL A 140 -0.09 7.97 -6.23
CA VAL A 140 1.21 8.06 -5.58
C VAL A 140 2.33 7.76 -6.57
N LEU A 141 2.10 6.84 -7.50
CA LEU A 141 3.04 6.31 -8.47
C LEU A 141 2.39 6.13 -9.84
N PRO A 142 3.18 6.04 -10.93
CA PRO A 142 2.65 5.84 -12.28
C PRO A 142 1.82 4.56 -12.42
N THR A 143 2.27 3.45 -11.81
CA THR A 143 1.64 2.14 -11.97
C THR A 143 0.85 1.70 -10.75
N LEU A 144 1.23 2.17 -9.55
CA LEU A 144 0.65 1.75 -8.29
C LEU A 144 -0.15 2.88 -7.63
N THR A 145 -1.31 2.54 -7.09
CA THR A 145 -2.08 3.39 -6.17
C THR A 145 -1.87 2.94 -4.74
N LEU A 146 -2.00 3.86 -3.80
CA LEU A 146 -1.83 3.60 -2.38
C LEU A 146 -2.98 4.25 -1.59
N ALA A 147 -3.63 3.46 -0.75
CA ALA A 147 -4.70 3.95 0.11
C ALA A 147 -4.62 3.31 1.51
N MET A 148 -4.91 4.09 2.53
CA MET A 148 -5.17 3.58 3.88
C MET A 148 -6.68 3.58 4.11
N ASN A 149 -7.28 2.40 4.11
CA ASN A 149 -8.68 2.20 4.41
C ASN A 149 -8.92 1.97 5.89
N SER A 150 -10.09 2.38 6.35
CA SER A 150 -10.49 2.25 7.74
C SER A 150 -11.99 2.02 7.85
N LEU A 151 -12.38 1.11 8.76
CA LEU A 151 -13.76 0.85 9.10
C LEU A 151 -13.99 1.12 10.58
N PRO A 152 -15.06 1.83 10.96
CA PRO A 152 -15.43 1.99 12.37
C PRO A 152 -15.85 0.63 12.97
N ALA A 153 -15.96 0.57 14.29
CA ALA A 153 -16.58 -0.55 14.97
C ALA A 153 -17.97 -0.87 14.39
N GLY A 154 -18.25 -2.14 14.12
CA GLY A 154 -19.51 -2.60 13.48
C GLY A 154 -19.67 -2.16 12.02
N GLY A 155 -18.64 -1.53 11.42
CA GLY A 155 -18.72 -1.00 10.05
C GLY A 155 -18.45 -2.06 8.98
N SER A 156 -19.04 -1.87 7.82
CA SER A 156 -18.78 -2.69 6.65
C SER A 156 -18.62 -1.84 5.40
N GLN A 157 -17.92 -2.39 4.44
CA GLN A 157 -17.77 -1.86 3.10
C GLN A 157 -18.76 -2.57 2.19
N ARG A 158 -19.47 -1.83 1.34
CA ARG A 158 -20.38 -2.40 0.35
C ARG A 158 -19.66 -3.32 -0.62
N SER A 159 -20.28 -4.42 -0.99
CA SER A 159 -19.74 -5.35 -1.99
C SER A 159 -19.47 -4.64 -3.31
N HIS A 160 -18.28 -4.82 -3.85
CA HIS A 160 -17.86 -4.20 -5.10
C HIS A 160 -16.81 -5.06 -5.80
N ARG A 161 -16.51 -4.71 -7.04
CA ARG A 161 -15.39 -5.27 -7.79
C ARG A 161 -14.71 -4.18 -8.63
N HIS A 162 -13.46 -4.41 -8.96
CA HIS A 162 -12.68 -3.57 -9.85
C HIS A 162 -11.68 -4.41 -10.65
N ASN A 163 -11.20 -3.86 -11.75
CA ASN A 163 -10.28 -4.57 -12.64
C ASN A 163 -8.80 -4.57 -12.16
N SER A 164 -8.44 -3.73 -11.20
CA SER A 164 -7.13 -3.78 -10.55
C SER A 164 -7.05 -4.92 -9.54
N VAL A 165 -5.86 -5.47 -9.32
CA VAL A 165 -5.59 -6.29 -8.14
C VAL A 165 -5.46 -5.39 -6.91
N ALA A 166 -5.90 -5.85 -5.75
CA ALA A 166 -5.59 -5.20 -4.48
C ALA A 166 -4.75 -6.14 -3.59
N VAL A 167 -3.57 -5.66 -3.20
CA VAL A 167 -2.71 -6.29 -2.20
C VAL A 167 -2.81 -5.46 -0.94
N SER A 168 -3.30 -6.04 0.14
CA SER A 168 -3.65 -5.31 1.36
C SER A 168 -2.89 -5.85 2.56
N LEU A 169 -2.33 -4.94 3.36
CA LEU A 169 -1.73 -5.25 4.65
C LEU A 169 -2.69 -4.88 5.78
N VAL A 170 -3.06 -5.85 6.62
CA VAL A 170 -3.85 -5.59 7.82
C VAL A 170 -2.97 -4.94 8.88
N ILE A 171 -3.25 -3.68 9.22
CA ILE A 171 -2.53 -2.92 10.25
C ILE A 171 -3.16 -3.11 11.63
N LYS A 172 -4.49 -2.97 11.67
CA LYS A 172 -5.30 -3.14 12.88
C LYS A 172 -6.67 -3.70 12.50
N GLY A 173 -7.13 -4.74 13.18
CA GLY A 173 -8.47 -5.30 12.98
C GLY A 173 -8.65 -6.57 13.78
N GLU A 174 -9.29 -6.45 14.94
CA GLU A 174 -9.77 -7.58 15.73
C GLU A 174 -11.20 -7.90 15.28
N ASN A 175 -11.53 -9.19 15.12
CA ASN A 175 -12.81 -9.66 14.60
C ASN A 175 -13.19 -9.04 13.24
N CYS A 176 -12.19 -8.78 12.40
CA CYS A 176 -12.37 -8.28 11.05
C CYS A 176 -12.18 -9.39 10.01
N PHE A 177 -12.80 -9.23 8.86
CA PHE A 177 -12.67 -10.15 7.74
C PHE A 177 -12.97 -9.48 6.41
N SER A 178 -12.55 -10.15 5.34
CA SER A 178 -12.98 -9.86 3.97
C SER A 178 -13.85 -10.99 3.45
N MET A 179 -14.89 -10.65 2.70
CA MET A 179 -15.54 -11.61 1.79
C MET A 179 -14.90 -11.43 0.42
N ILE A 180 -14.46 -12.52 -0.21
CA ILE A 180 -13.86 -12.52 -1.55
C ILE A 180 -14.48 -13.68 -2.31
N ASP A 181 -15.25 -13.39 -3.37
CA ASP A 181 -16.00 -14.37 -4.16
C ASP A 181 -16.82 -15.34 -3.29
N GLY A 182 -17.47 -14.82 -2.25
CA GLY A 182 -18.29 -15.58 -1.32
C GLY A 182 -17.54 -16.29 -0.22
N GLU A 183 -16.20 -16.26 -0.20
CA GLU A 183 -15.39 -16.87 0.84
C GLU A 183 -14.97 -15.85 1.93
N ARG A 184 -15.19 -16.22 3.20
CA ARG A 184 -14.75 -15.42 4.34
C ARG A 184 -13.26 -15.63 4.59
N LYS A 185 -12.49 -14.53 4.63
CA LYS A 185 -11.06 -14.48 4.97
C LYS A 185 -10.89 -13.65 6.24
N ASN A 186 -10.68 -14.29 7.37
CA ASN A 186 -10.47 -13.59 8.65
C ASN A 186 -9.14 -12.85 8.63
N TRP A 187 -9.12 -11.67 9.22
CA TRP A 187 -7.92 -10.86 9.35
C TRP A 187 -7.07 -11.32 10.53
N ALA A 188 -5.78 -11.25 10.35
CA ALA A 188 -4.80 -11.30 11.42
C ALA A 188 -3.89 -10.06 11.31
N PRO A 189 -3.41 -9.49 12.41
CA PRO A 189 -2.47 -8.38 12.38
C PRO A 189 -1.28 -8.71 11.48
N TRP A 190 -0.94 -7.76 10.61
CA TRP A 190 0.16 -7.88 9.66
C TRP A 190 0.00 -8.96 8.57
N ALA A 191 -1.17 -9.57 8.44
CA ALA A 191 -1.44 -10.46 7.31
C ALA A 191 -1.56 -9.65 6.01
N THR A 192 -0.99 -10.20 4.93
CA THR A 192 -1.23 -9.73 3.57
C THR A 192 -2.40 -10.49 2.97
N THR A 193 -3.39 -9.77 2.47
CA THR A 193 -4.53 -10.33 1.74
C THR A 193 -4.52 -9.86 0.29
N ILE A 194 -5.11 -10.64 -0.61
CA ILE A 194 -5.22 -10.30 -2.03
C ILE A 194 -6.67 -10.38 -2.44
N SER A 195 -7.19 -9.29 -3.02
CA SER A 195 -8.43 -9.30 -3.81
C SER A 195 -8.04 -9.37 -5.28
N PRO A 196 -8.28 -10.52 -5.95
CA PRO A 196 -7.94 -10.67 -7.36
C PRO A 196 -8.71 -9.68 -8.25
N PRO A 197 -8.21 -9.36 -9.45
CA PRO A 197 -8.95 -8.59 -10.43
C PRO A 197 -10.34 -9.16 -10.65
N VAL A 198 -11.35 -8.30 -10.69
CA VAL A 198 -12.79 -8.58 -10.88
C VAL A 198 -13.46 -9.47 -9.83
N ALA A 199 -12.73 -9.96 -8.83
CA ALA A 199 -13.32 -10.68 -7.70
C ALA A 199 -14.29 -9.76 -6.92
N VAL A 200 -15.47 -10.24 -6.64
CA VAL A 200 -16.44 -9.52 -5.79
C VAL A 200 -15.95 -9.55 -4.36
N HIS A 201 -15.74 -8.39 -3.75
CA HIS A 201 -15.24 -8.33 -2.39
C HIS A 201 -15.86 -7.22 -1.55
N SER A 202 -15.80 -7.43 -0.24
CA SER A 202 -16.21 -6.49 0.79
C SER A 202 -15.38 -6.71 2.06
N HIS A 203 -15.28 -5.68 2.90
CA HIS A 203 -14.56 -5.75 4.16
C HIS A 203 -15.49 -5.44 5.33
N HIS A 204 -15.33 -6.16 6.44
CA HIS A 204 -16.23 -6.11 7.58
C HIS A 204 -15.42 -6.01 8.88
N ASN A 205 -15.90 -5.15 9.76
CA ASN A 205 -15.37 -4.98 11.11
C ASN A 205 -16.47 -5.34 12.12
N GLU A 206 -16.44 -6.54 12.66
CA GLU A 206 -17.33 -7.01 13.72
C GLU A 206 -16.76 -6.77 15.13
N GLY A 207 -15.60 -6.09 15.22
CA GLY A 207 -14.95 -5.74 16.48
C GLY A 207 -15.45 -4.42 17.06
N ASP A 208 -14.99 -4.12 18.26
CA ASP A 208 -15.36 -2.93 19.05
C ASP A 208 -14.51 -1.70 18.73
N ASP A 209 -13.43 -1.88 18.01
CA ASP A 209 -12.48 -0.83 17.65
C ASP A 209 -12.44 -0.55 16.15
N GLN A 210 -11.93 0.63 15.78
CA GLN A 210 -11.63 1.00 14.40
C GLN A 210 -10.60 0.06 13.80
N SER A 211 -10.87 -0.50 12.62
CA SER A 211 -9.89 -1.26 11.84
C SER A 211 -9.15 -0.38 10.83
N MET A 212 -7.94 -0.81 10.44
CA MET A 212 -7.11 -0.13 9.44
C MET A 212 -6.38 -1.15 8.59
N PHE A 213 -6.35 -0.94 7.28
CA PHE A 213 -5.59 -1.74 6.33
C PHE A 213 -5.06 -0.89 5.18
N LEU A 214 -3.81 -1.13 4.83
CA LEU A 214 -3.12 -0.46 3.74
C LEU A 214 -3.37 -1.23 2.45
N ILE A 215 -3.77 -0.55 1.38
CA ILE A 215 -4.07 -1.17 0.09
C ILE A 215 -3.15 -0.60 -0.96
N ILE A 216 -2.51 -1.47 -1.72
CA ILE A 216 -1.76 -1.14 -2.93
C ILE A 216 -2.40 -1.88 -4.10
N GLN A 217 -2.64 -1.15 -5.18
CA GLN A 217 -3.23 -1.70 -6.40
C GLN A 217 -2.39 -1.32 -7.62
N ASP A 218 -2.45 -2.12 -8.67
CA ASP A 218 -1.95 -1.77 -10.01
C ASP A 218 -2.88 -0.76 -10.72
N GLY A 219 -3.67 -0.03 -9.95
CA GLY A 219 -4.69 0.91 -10.40
C GLY A 219 -4.14 2.05 -11.26
N GLY A 220 -2.88 2.45 -11.04
CA GLY A 220 -2.23 3.51 -11.81
C GLY A 220 -2.24 3.23 -13.31
N LEU A 221 -2.03 1.97 -13.72
CA LEU A 221 -2.10 1.54 -15.12
C LEU A 221 -3.47 1.79 -15.74
N TYR A 222 -4.54 1.46 -15.00
CA TYR A 222 -5.91 1.61 -15.48
C TYR A 222 -6.36 3.07 -15.50
N TYR A 223 -5.92 3.89 -14.55
CA TYR A 223 -6.16 5.34 -14.57
C TYR A 223 -5.47 6.00 -15.75
N HIS A 224 -4.21 5.66 -16.01
CA HIS A 224 -3.47 6.16 -17.17
C HIS A 224 -4.15 5.74 -18.49
N ALA A 225 -4.56 4.49 -18.61
CA ALA A 225 -5.27 3.97 -19.78
C ALA A 225 -6.73 4.46 -19.91
N ARG A 226 -7.28 5.18 -18.90
CA ARG A 226 -8.69 5.56 -18.79
C ARG A 226 -9.64 4.36 -18.87
N ALA A 227 -9.22 3.25 -18.30
CA ALA A 227 -9.89 1.96 -18.35
C ALA A 227 -10.18 1.42 -16.94
N MET A 228 -10.09 2.25 -15.90
CA MET A 228 -10.45 1.84 -14.53
C MET A 228 -11.92 1.44 -14.50
N GLY A 229 -12.16 0.16 -14.18
CA GLY A 229 -13.49 -0.41 -13.94
C GLY A 229 -13.74 -0.54 -12.47
N PHE A 230 -14.88 -0.03 -12.01
CA PHE A 230 -15.37 -0.18 -10.64
C PHE A 230 -16.89 -0.28 -10.68
N GLU A 231 -17.45 -1.24 -9.95
CA GLU A 231 -18.91 -1.32 -9.76
C GLU A 231 -19.26 -1.89 -8.39
N PHE A 232 -20.37 -1.43 -7.83
CA PHE A 232 -21.02 -2.08 -6.70
C PHE A 232 -21.79 -3.31 -7.16
N VAL A 233 -21.78 -4.35 -6.31
CA VAL A 233 -22.50 -5.61 -6.54
C VAL A 233 -23.51 -5.74 -5.39
N ASP A 234 -24.80 -5.83 -5.75
CA ASP A 234 -25.90 -6.01 -4.79
C ASP A 234 -26.12 -7.48 -4.44
#